data_5f484a39ad442062339f1494495aefcd
#
_entry.id   5f484a39ad442062339f1494495aefcd
#
_cell.length_a   1.000
_cell.length_b   1.000
_cell.length_c   1.000
_cell.angle_alpha   90.00
_cell.angle_beta   90.00
_cell.angle_gamma   90.00
#
_symmetry.space_group_name_H-M   'P 1'
#
loop_
_entity.id
_entity.type
_entity.pdbx_description
1 polymer ?
#
loop_
_entity_poly.entity_id
_entity_poly.type
_entity_poly.pdbx_seq_one_letter_code
_entity_poly.pdbx_strand_id
1 'polypeptide(L)'
;MQNGMAERIVDNARTEQSQPVLKVGSFELASRLVVGTGKYASYAEMAECLDASGTDCVTVAVRRERLLNTAGENILDHLDLARYTLLPNTAGCFSADDAVRVARLGRELLRDLGNKGS
;
A
#
# COMPACT_ATOMS: atom_id res chain seq x y z
N MET A 1 -19.66 21.43 -22.16
CA MET A 1 -20.03 21.08 -21.22
C MET A 1 -19.83 19.77 -20.70
N GLN A 2 -19.54 18.80 -21.40
CA GLN A 2 -19.16 17.62 -20.85
C GLN A 2 -18.04 17.76 -20.00
N ASN A 3 -17.30 18.76 -20.21
CA ASN A 3 -16.29 19.05 -19.26
C ASN A 3 -16.86 19.36 -17.90
N GLY A 4 -18.11 19.75 -17.84
CA GLY A 4 -18.72 20.03 -16.57
C GLY A 4 -18.81 18.84 -15.65
N MET A 5 -19.03 17.65 -16.21
CA MET A 5 -19.08 16.48 -15.39
C MET A 5 -17.70 16.11 -14.89
N ALA A 6 -16.68 16.17 -15.73
CA ALA A 6 -15.34 15.90 -15.31
C ALA A 6 -14.88 16.91 -14.26
N GLU A 7 -15.26 18.18 -14.44
CA GLU A 7 -14.90 19.19 -13.48
C GLU A 7 -15.56 18.95 -12.13
N ARG A 8 -16.82 18.51 -12.15
CA ARG A 8 -17.49 18.19 -10.90
C ARG A 8 -16.83 17.04 -10.17
N ILE A 9 -16.35 16.06 -10.91
CA ILE A 9 -15.62 14.95 -10.27
C ILE A 9 -14.34 15.45 -9.62
N VAL A 10 -13.62 16.31 -10.30
CA VAL A 10 -12.41 16.90 -9.74
C VAL A 10 -12.74 17.76 -8.52
N ASP A 11 -13.82 18.53 -8.58
CA ASP A 11 -14.23 19.34 -7.44
C ASP A 11 -14.61 18.49 -6.25
N ASN A 12 -15.27 17.36 -6.49
CA ASN A 12 -15.58 16.44 -5.41
C ASN A 12 -14.32 15.88 -4.78
N ALA A 13 -13.32 15.59 -5.58
CA ALA A 13 -12.05 15.11 -5.05
C ALA A 13 -11.38 16.18 -4.18
N ARG A 14 -11.45 17.44 -4.61
CA ARG A 14 -10.92 18.52 -3.80
C ARG A 14 -11.70 18.71 -2.52
N THR A 15 -13.01 18.51 -2.57
CA THR A 15 -13.84 18.57 -1.38
C THR A 15 -13.46 17.44 -0.41
N GLU A 16 -13.19 16.27 -0.95
CA GLU A 16 -12.74 15.17 -0.13
C GLU A 16 -11.40 15.46 0.52
N GLN A 17 -10.52 16.19 -0.15
CA GLN A 17 -9.25 16.58 0.42
C GLN A 17 -9.40 17.51 1.61
N SER A 18 -10.56 18.15 1.75
CA SER A 18 -10.82 19.00 2.91
C SER A 18 -11.26 18.17 4.12
N GLN A 19 -11.51 16.87 3.94
CA GLN A 19 -11.89 16.02 5.04
C GLN A 19 -10.71 15.78 5.98
N PRO A 20 -11.00 15.50 7.25
CA PRO A 20 -9.93 15.19 8.20
C PRO A 20 -9.12 13.99 7.74
N VAL A 21 -7.85 14.00 8.07
CA VAL A 21 -6.95 12.89 7.85
C VAL A 21 -7.48 11.68 8.60
N LEU A 22 -7.41 10.51 8.02
CA LEU A 22 -7.78 9.28 8.69
C LEU A 22 -6.68 8.90 9.66
N LYS A 23 -7.04 8.74 10.92
CA LYS A 23 -6.09 8.34 11.95
C LYS A 23 -6.34 6.91 12.37
N VAL A 24 -5.30 6.09 12.32
CA VAL A 24 -5.34 4.70 12.77
C VAL A 24 -4.16 4.54 13.73
N GLY A 25 -4.45 4.55 15.03
CA GLY A 25 -3.40 4.62 16.02
C GLY A 25 -2.59 5.89 15.84
N SER A 26 -1.29 5.76 15.66
CA SER A 26 -0.41 6.90 15.41
C SER A 26 -0.26 7.23 13.93
N PHE A 27 -0.86 6.42 13.05
CA PHE A 27 -0.72 6.63 11.62
C PHE A 27 -1.75 7.64 11.11
N GLU A 28 -1.32 8.49 10.20
CA GLU A 28 -2.18 9.46 9.56
C GLU A 28 -2.17 9.24 8.06
N LEU A 29 -3.35 9.04 7.49
CA LEU A 29 -3.50 8.74 6.07
C LEU A 29 -4.40 9.80 5.43
N ALA A 30 -3.91 10.44 4.39
CA ALA A 30 -4.69 11.44 3.67
C ALA A 30 -5.78 10.78 2.83
N SER A 31 -5.52 9.59 2.32
CA SER A 31 -6.50 8.83 1.55
C SER A 31 -7.05 7.70 2.40
N ARG A 32 -8.35 7.46 2.27
CA ARG A 32 -9.00 6.34 2.97
C ARG A 32 -8.96 5.04 2.17
N LEU A 33 -8.31 5.06 0.99
CA LEU A 33 -8.19 3.89 0.14
C LEU A 33 -6.89 3.16 0.47
N VAL A 34 -7.00 1.88 0.80
CA VAL A 34 -5.85 0.99 0.99
C VAL A 34 -5.83 0.05 -0.21
N VAL A 35 -4.70 -0.05 -0.89
CA VAL A 35 -4.60 -0.83 -2.12
C VAL A 35 -3.61 -1.97 -1.95
N GLY A 36 -3.95 -3.11 -2.52
CA GLY A 36 -3.10 -4.29 -2.49
C GLY A 36 -2.06 -4.31 -3.60
N THR A 37 -1.14 -5.25 -3.51
CA THR A 37 -0.03 -5.40 -4.44
C THR A 37 -0.03 -6.72 -5.19
N GLY A 38 -1.08 -7.52 -5.06
CA GLY A 38 -1.15 -8.82 -5.71
C GLY A 38 -1.80 -8.79 -7.07
N LYS A 39 -1.39 -9.74 -7.91
CA LYS A 39 -2.07 -10.07 -9.18
C LYS A 39 -1.98 -9.02 -10.29
N TYR A 40 -1.05 -8.11 -10.23
CA TYR A 40 -0.74 -7.25 -11.36
C TYR A 40 0.07 -8.05 -12.39
N ALA A 41 -0.06 -7.68 -13.65
CA ALA A 41 0.68 -8.36 -14.71
C ALA A 41 2.19 -8.12 -14.62
N SER A 42 2.58 -6.97 -14.07
CA SER A 42 3.98 -6.62 -13.87
C SER A 42 4.11 -5.64 -12.71
N TYR A 43 5.31 -5.49 -12.19
CA TYR A 43 5.57 -4.49 -11.15
C TYR A 43 5.43 -3.06 -11.70
N ALA A 44 5.73 -2.87 -12.98
CA ALA A 44 5.54 -1.57 -13.61
C ALA A 44 4.06 -1.19 -13.64
N GLU A 45 3.19 -2.15 -14.01
CA GLU A 45 1.75 -1.93 -13.99
C GLU A 45 1.25 -1.65 -12.58
N MET A 46 1.74 -2.43 -11.60
CA MET A 46 1.42 -2.20 -10.19
C MET A 46 1.75 -0.77 -9.79
N ALA A 47 2.96 -0.31 -10.10
CA ALA A 47 3.40 1.04 -9.72
C ALA A 47 2.50 2.11 -10.33
N GLU A 48 2.13 1.94 -11.60
CA GLU A 48 1.24 2.88 -12.26
C GLU A 48 -0.16 2.89 -11.63
N CYS A 49 -0.68 1.72 -11.30
CA CYS A 49 -2.00 1.63 -10.69
C CYS A 49 -2.00 2.24 -9.29
N LEU A 50 -0.95 2.02 -8.51
CA LEU A 50 -0.86 2.61 -7.18
C LEU A 50 -0.80 4.14 -7.27
N ASP A 51 -0.03 4.65 -8.20
CA ASP A 51 0.06 6.10 -8.41
C ASP A 51 -1.29 6.67 -8.82
N ALA A 52 -1.95 6.03 -9.78
CA ALA A 52 -3.24 6.51 -10.26
C ALA A 52 -4.34 6.45 -9.19
N SER A 53 -4.22 5.54 -8.23
CA SER A 53 -5.23 5.35 -7.20
C SER A 53 -5.27 6.48 -6.16
N GLY A 54 -4.18 7.20 -6.01
CA GLY A 54 -4.08 8.24 -4.98
C GLY A 54 -3.97 7.69 -3.56
N THR A 55 -3.70 6.40 -3.39
CA THR A 55 -3.61 5.80 -2.07
C THR A 55 -2.36 6.28 -1.31
N ASP A 56 -2.46 6.31 0.01
CA ASP A 56 -1.30 6.53 0.89
C ASP A 56 -0.83 5.23 1.51
N CYS A 57 -1.67 4.21 1.53
CA CYS A 57 -1.38 2.98 2.26
C CYS A 57 -1.48 1.79 1.32
N VAL A 58 -0.42 1.01 1.27
CA VAL A 58 -0.31 -0.14 0.37
C VAL A 58 -0.05 -1.38 1.21
N THR A 59 -0.87 -2.41 1.05
CA THR A 59 -0.67 -3.65 1.78
C THR A 59 0.18 -4.61 0.98
N VAL A 60 1.08 -5.29 1.67
CA VAL A 60 2.05 -6.18 1.04
C VAL A 60 2.23 -7.45 1.88
N ALA A 61 2.27 -8.59 1.21
CA ALA A 61 2.57 -9.85 1.87
C ALA A 61 4.09 -9.96 2.03
N VAL A 62 4.55 -10.25 3.24
CA VAL A 62 5.97 -10.17 3.57
C VAL A 62 6.68 -11.52 3.59
N ARG A 63 5.99 -12.62 3.31
CA ARG A 63 6.65 -13.90 3.19
C ARG A 63 7.55 -13.88 1.95
N ARG A 64 8.67 -14.57 2.05
CA ARG A 64 9.70 -14.52 1.00
C ARG A 64 9.15 -14.83 -0.39
N GLU A 65 8.32 -15.87 -0.49
CA GLU A 65 7.74 -16.27 -1.77
C GLU A 65 6.78 -15.24 -2.34
N ARG A 66 6.38 -14.26 -1.53
CA ARG A 66 5.53 -13.17 -1.98
C ARG A 66 6.31 -11.90 -2.30
N LEU A 67 7.48 -11.76 -1.67
CA LEU A 67 8.33 -10.59 -1.93
C LEU A 67 9.11 -10.73 -3.24
N LEU A 68 9.43 -11.94 -3.64
CA LEU A 68 10.23 -12.19 -4.83
C LEU A 68 9.35 -12.80 -5.93
N ASN A 69 9.52 -12.34 -7.16
CA ASN A 69 8.86 -12.96 -8.30
C ASN A 69 9.74 -14.07 -8.88
N THR A 70 9.30 -14.71 -9.98
CA THR A 70 10.04 -15.80 -10.59
C THR A 70 11.37 -15.35 -11.17
N ALA A 71 11.52 -14.06 -11.48
CA ALA A 71 12.77 -13.52 -11.98
C ALA A 71 13.71 -13.08 -10.85
N GLY A 72 13.29 -13.25 -9.59
CA GLY A 72 14.11 -12.87 -8.45
C GLY A 72 14.02 -11.39 -8.08
N GLU A 73 13.12 -10.66 -8.69
CA GLU A 73 12.92 -9.25 -8.36
C GLU A 73 12.11 -9.11 -7.08
N ASN A 74 12.49 -8.15 -6.25
CA ASN A 74 11.81 -7.88 -5.00
C ASN A 74 10.77 -6.79 -5.22
N ILE A 75 9.53 -7.07 -4.84
CA ILE A 75 8.43 -6.13 -5.02
C ILE A 75 8.68 -4.79 -4.32
N LEU A 76 9.41 -4.82 -3.22
CA LEU A 76 9.70 -3.59 -2.46
C LEU A 76 10.58 -2.61 -3.24
N ASP A 77 11.35 -3.10 -4.19
CA ASP A 77 12.17 -2.25 -5.04
C ASP A 77 11.34 -1.46 -6.05
N HIS A 78 10.08 -1.86 -6.22
CA HIS A 78 9.16 -1.23 -7.17
C HIS A 78 8.08 -0.39 -6.47
N LEU A 79 8.23 -0.18 -5.17
CA LEU A 79 7.33 0.65 -4.37
C LEU A 79 8.07 1.89 -3.88
N ASP A 80 7.40 3.03 -3.93
CA ASP A 80 7.95 4.27 -3.40
C ASP A 80 7.79 4.27 -1.88
N LEU A 81 8.82 3.83 -1.18
CA LEU A 81 8.78 3.66 0.28
C LEU A 81 8.73 4.99 1.03
N ALA A 82 9.10 6.07 0.38
CA ALA A 82 8.98 7.40 0.99
C ALA A 82 7.56 7.94 0.90
N ARG A 83 6.83 7.51 -0.11
CA ARG A 83 5.46 7.97 -0.35
C ARG A 83 4.43 7.14 0.39
N TYR A 84 4.54 5.82 0.29
CA TYR A 84 3.50 4.93 0.81
C TYR A 84 3.80 4.46 2.23
N THR A 85 2.76 4.43 3.06
CA THR A 85 2.79 3.70 4.31
C THR A 85 2.50 2.24 3.96
N LEU A 86 3.42 1.35 4.27
CA LEU A 86 3.22 -0.06 3.99
C LEU A 86 2.49 -0.73 5.15
N LEU A 87 1.52 -1.57 4.79
CA LEU A 87 0.76 -2.37 5.74
C LEU A 87 1.06 -3.83 5.45
N PRO A 88 1.97 -4.45 6.18
CA PRO A 88 2.28 -5.86 5.93
C PRO A 88 1.10 -6.74 6.32
N ASN A 89 0.88 -7.78 5.55
CA ASN A 89 -0.19 -8.72 5.84
C ASN A 89 0.37 -10.13 5.99
N THR A 90 -0.42 -11.00 6.56
CA THR A 90 -0.03 -12.37 6.88
C THR A 90 -0.63 -13.39 5.92
N ALA A 91 -0.84 -13.00 4.68
CA ALA A 91 -1.40 -13.88 3.67
C ALA A 91 -0.60 -15.18 3.56
N GLY A 92 -1.30 -16.30 3.53
CA GLY A 92 -0.69 -17.61 3.44
C GLY A 92 -0.36 -18.26 4.77
N CYS A 93 -0.66 -17.62 5.89
CA CYS A 93 -0.50 -18.21 7.21
C CYS A 93 -1.75 -19.00 7.58
N PHE A 94 -1.57 -20.20 8.14
CA PHE A 94 -2.66 -21.10 8.47
C PHE A 94 -2.87 -21.27 9.97
N SER A 95 -2.04 -20.67 10.80
CA SER A 95 -2.19 -20.73 12.26
C SER A 95 -1.98 -19.34 12.86
N ALA A 96 -2.49 -19.15 14.07
CA ALA A 96 -2.30 -17.91 14.80
C ALA A 96 -0.82 -17.65 15.09
N ASP A 97 -0.11 -18.69 15.53
CA ASP A 97 1.31 -18.56 15.84
C ASP A 97 2.11 -18.14 14.61
N ASP A 98 1.81 -18.72 13.46
CA ASP A 98 2.49 -18.38 12.21
C ASP A 98 2.17 -16.96 11.81
N ALA A 99 0.91 -16.54 11.91
CA ALA A 99 0.51 -15.20 11.58
C ALA A 99 1.21 -14.14 12.47
N VAL A 100 1.31 -14.41 13.77
CA VAL A 100 2.01 -13.50 14.69
C VAL A 100 3.49 -13.40 14.32
N ARG A 101 4.11 -14.54 14.00
CA ARG A 101 5.52 -14.55 13.62
C ARG A 101 5.77 -13.75 12.34
N VAL A 102 4.91 -13.93 11.34
CA VAL A 102 5.03 -13.21 10.06
C VAL A 102 4.74 -11.73 10.25
N ALA A 103 3.77 -11.38 11.09
CA ALA A 103 3.47 -9.98 11.39
C ALA A 103 4.68 -9.28 12.03
N ARG A 104 5.33 -9.96 12.97
CA ARG A 104 6.53 -9.41 13.62
C ARG A 104 7.68 -9.26 12.62
N LEU A 105 7.84 -10.23 11.73
CA LEU A 105 8.84 -10.15 10.67
C LEU A 105 8.57 -8.96 9.78
N GLY A 106 7.31 -8.75 9.41
CA GLY A 106 6.93 -7.59 8.59
C GLY A 106 7.26 -6.27 9.25
N ARG A 107 6.99 -6.16 10.55
CA ARG A 107 7.32 -4.95 11.30
C ARG A 107 8.82 -4.69 11.32
N GLU A 108 9.63 -5.72 11.54
CA GLU A 108 11.07 -5.57 11.53
C GLU A 108 11.58 -5.15 10.14
N LEU A 109 11.02 -5.75 9.10
CA LEU A 109 11.39 -5.41 7.73
C LEU A 109 11.11 -3.93 7.44
N LEU A 110 9.93 -3.45 7.80
CA LEU A 110 9.58 -2.04 7.58
C LEU A 110 10.47 -1.10 8.39
N ARG A 111 10.82 -1.51 9.59
CA ARG A 111 11.71 -0.73 10.44
C ARG A 111 13.09 -0.62 9.80
N ASP A 112 13.62 -1.71 9.30
CA ASP A 112 14.92 -1.73 8.63
C ASP A 112 14.92 -0.89 7.38
N LEU A 113 13.78 -0.83 6.68
CA LEU A 113 13.63 -0.01 5.48
C LEU A 113 13.35 1.46 5.79
N GLY A 114 13.09 1.77 7.05
CA GLY A 114 12.74 3.13 7.43
C GLY A 114 11.36 3.56 6.95
N ASN A 115 10.47 2.61 6.69
CA ASN A 115 9.12 2.95 6.24
C ASN A 115 8.26 3.39 7.42
N LYS A 116 7.40 4.38 7.16
CA LYS A 116 6.53 4.95 8.19
C LYS A 116 5.43 3.99 8.65
N GLY A 117 5.31 2.83 8.03
CA GLY A 117 4.38 1.78 8.47
C GLY A 117 4.91 0.90 9.59
N SER A 118 6.16 1.11 10.02
CA SER A 118 6.76 0.28 11.06
C SER A 118 6.27 0.65 12.46
#